data_10c8715bad319fade25755a5fe455d73
#
_entry.id   10c8715bad319fade25755a5fe455d73
#
_cell.length_a   1.000
_cell.length_b   1.000
_cell.length_c   1.000
_cell.angle_alpha   90.00
_cell.angle_beta   90.00
_cell.angle_gamma   90.00
#
_symmetry.space_group_name_H-M   'P 1'
#
loop_
_entity.id
_entity.type
_entity.pdbx_description
1 polymer ?
#
loop_
_entity_poly.entity_id
_entity_poly.type
_entity_poly.pdbx_seq_one_letter_code
_entity_poly.pdbx_strand_id
1 'polypeptide(L)'
;KILEQCLLAKKQVILRFLYDWDGQAMSTEPSDLSWIKKHISQLSSTVNKYSDCIYILQGTLTGNNGEMNNSNYGEINQIRQIMEELDQHISSDIYLAVRTPGQLRGILRNRNPLSSTEAGNGTLQSRLSLFNDGMLGSVYDLGTYDDTPLQSDSRLEEEGTRSEELLFQYKLCQYVPNGGEVTVDNEYNDLDNAITDLSQMHVSYLNSEHDAAVLNKWKTSTYTGPETDIFSGCTGYDYIST
;
A
#
# COMPACT_ATOMS: atom_id res chain seq x y z
N LYS A 1 -3.52 10.63 -22.73
CA LYS A 1 -4.96 11.01 -22.68
C LYS A 1 -5.56 10.84 -21.27
N ILE A 2 -5.47 9.65 -20.61
CA ILE A 2 -6.08 9.43 -19.29
C ILE A 2 -5.51 10.41 -18.27
N LEU A 3 -4.19 10.39 -18.04
CA LEU A 3 -3.53 11.29 -17.07
C LEU A 3 -3.77 12.77 -17.37
N GLU A 4 -3.81 13.15 -18.64
CA GLU A 4 -4.15 14.51 -19.06
C GLU A 4 -5.58 14.90 -18.64
N GLN A 5 -6.55 13.99 -18.76
CA GLN A 5 -7.91 14.24 -18.29
C GLN A 5 -7.99 14.31 -16.76
N CYS A 6 -7.26 13.47 -16.05
CA CYS A 6 -7.16 13.52 -14.58
C CYS A 6 -6.60 14.87 -14.12
N LEU A 7 -5.52 15.33 -14.76
CA LEU A 7 -4.91 16.63 -14.46
C LEU A 7 -5.91 17.79 -14.71
N LEU A 8 -6.58 17.80 -15.87
CA LEU A 8 -7.60 18.80 -16.19
C LEU A 8 -8.78 18.78 -15.23
N ALA A 9 -9.19 17.60 -14.80
CA ALA A 9 -10.27 17.40 -13.83
C ALA A 9 -9.84 17.63 -12.37
N LYS A 10 -8.57 17.96 -12.12
CA LYS A 10 -7.97 18.12 -10.77
C LYS A 10 -8.19 16.87 -9.91
N LYS A 11 -8.02 15.68 -10.49
CA LYS A 11 -8.10 14.40 -9.79
C LYS A 11 -6.71 13.83 -9.60
N GLN A 12 -6.47 13.28 -8.41
CA GLN A 12 -5.29 12.50 -8.14
C GLN A 12 -5.48 11.05 -8.61
N VAL A 13 -4.37 10.41 -8.95
CA VAL A 13 -4.34 9.06 -9.51
C VAL A 13 -3.36 8.21 -8.71
N ILE A 14 -3.76 7.01 -8.39
CA ILE A 14 -2.88 5.93 -7.94
C ILE A 14 -2.61 5.06 -9.15
N LEU A 15 -1.34 4.88 -9.51
CA LEU A 15 -0.94 4.08 -10.66
C LEU A 15 -0.35 2.74 -10.22
N ARG A 16 -0.71 1.70 -10.93
CA ARG A 16 -0.05 0.39 -10.85
C ARG A 16 0.26 -0.08 -12.27
N PHE A 17 1.53 -0.34 -12.54
CA PHE A 17 1.97 -1.00 -13.77
C PHE A 17 2.22 -2.47 -13.46
N LEU A 18 1.87 -3.35 -14.37
CA LEU A 18 1.96 -4.79 -14.15
C LEU A 18 2.20 -5.56 -15.45
N TYR A 19 2.78 -6.73 -15.34
CA TYR A 19 2.95 -7.68 -16.44
C TYR A 19 1.85 -8.73 -16.49
N ASP A 20 1.08 -8.87 -15.41
CA ASP A 20 0.10 -9.93 -15.23
C ASP A 20 -1.28 -9.40 -14.83
N TRP A 21 -2.34 -9.95 -15.45
CA TRP A 21 -3.73 -9.62 -15.17
C TRP A 21 -4.59 -10.81 -14.73
N ASP A 22 -4.04 -12.02 -14.76
CA ASP A 22 -4.81 -13.26 -14.62
C ASP A 22 -4.17 -14.27 -13.65
N GLY A 23 -3.26 -13.83 -12.81
CA GLY A 23 -2.61 -14.67 -11.80
C GLY A 23 -1.50 -15.56 -12.35
N GLN A 24 -0.89 -15.17 -13.47
CA GLN A 24 0.15 -15.94 -14.16
C GLN A 24 1.52 -15.22 -14.16
N ALA A 25 1.80 -14.38 -13.15
CA ALA A 25 2.97 -13.51 -13.13
C ALA A 25 4.29 -14.25 -13.43
N MET A 26 4.51 -15.41 -12.83
CA MET A 26 5.75 -16.18 -13.05
C MET A 26 5.98 -16.59 -14.52
N SER A 27 4.95 -16.58 -15.36
CA SER A 27 5.05 -16.88 -16.79
C SER A 27 5.01 -15.64 -17.69
N THR A 28 4.49 -14.52 -17.20
CA THR A 28 4.30 -13.28 -17.97
C THR A 28 5.37 -12.23 -17.70
N GLU A 29 6.03 -12.32 -16.55
CA GLU A 29 7.14 -11.44 -16.20
C GLU A 29 8.34 -11.60 -17.16
N PRO A 30 9.10 -10.52 -17.40
CA PRO A 30 10.34 -10.62 -18.16
C PRO A 30 11.30 -11.66 -17.59
N SER A 31 12.06 -12.30 -18.43
CA SER A 31 13.04 -13.33 -18.02
C SER A 31 14.28 -12.77 -17.31
N ASP A 32 14.48 -11.46 -17.33
CA ASP A 32 15.64 -10.79 -16.76
C ASP A 32 15.26 -9.44 -16.13
N LEU A 33 15.82 -9.15 -14.96
CA LEU A 33 15.58 -7.94 -14.19
C LEU A 33 15.94 -6.66 -14.97
N SER A 34 16.91 -6.72 -15.87
CA SER A 34 17.31 -5.57 -16.69
C SER A 34 16.18 -5.06 -17.60
N TRP A 35 15.26 -5.93 -18.01
CA TRP A 35 14.10 -5.52 -18.76
C TRP A 35 13.12 -4.71 -17.91
N ILE A 36 12.91 -5.11 -16.65
CA ILE A 36 12.07 -4.37 -15.71
C ILE A 36 12.64 -2.96 -15.51
N LYS A 37 13.95 -2.85 -15.26
CA LYS A 37 14.65 -1.57 -15.13
C LYS A 37 14.51 -0.70 -16.39
N LYS A 38 14.68 -1.30 -17.56
CA LYS A 38 14.49 -0.59 -18.84
C LYS A 38 13.05 -0.07 -19.01
N HIS A 39 12.05 -0.87 -18.64
CA HIS A 39 10.65 -0.44 -18.72
C HIS A 39 10.37 0.71 -17.73
N ILE A 40 10.93 0.69 -16.53
CA ILE A 40 10.84 1.81 -15.58
C ILE A 40 11.41 3.09 -16.20
N SER A 41 12.62 3.02 -16.76
CA SER A 41 13.23 4.17 -17.44
C SER A 41 12.37 4.69 -18.61
N GLN A 42 11.70 3.81 -19.37
CA GLN A 42 10.80 4.21 -20.45
C GLN A 42 9.50 4.85 -19.94
N LEU A 43 8.93 4.33 -18.86
CA LEU A 43 7.70 4.85 -18.25
C LEU A 43 7.90 6.22 -17.61
N SER A 44 9.09 6.47 -17.05
CA SER A 44 9.39 7.65 -16.24
C SER A 44 9.12 8.95 -16.97
N SER A 45 9.41 9.05 -18.26
CA SER A 45 9.17 10.26 -19.04
C SER A 45 7.69 10.66 -19.09
N THR A 46 6.79 9.65 -19.13
CA THR A 46 5.34 9.88 -19.12
C THR A 46 4.84 10.14 -17.71
N VAL A 47 5.29 9.34 -16.74
CA VAL A 47 4.89 9.48 -15.33
C VAL A 47 5.29 10.85 -14.81
N ASN A 48 6.54 11.26 -14.99
CA ASN A 48 7.04 12.53 -14.48
C ASN A 48 6.37 13.75 -15.15
N LYS A 49 5.95 13.62 -16.42
CA LYS A 49 5.17 14.69 -17.08
C LYS A 49 3.86 15.00 -16.38
N TYR A 50 3.29 14.04 -15.65
CA TYR A 50 2.00 14.14 -14.97
C TYR A 50 2.13 13.99 -13.45
N SER A 51 3.31 14.27 -12.89
CA SER A 51 3.56 14.16 -11.43
C SER A 51 2.55 14.95 -10.60
N ASP A 52 2.09 16.11 -11.08
CA ASP A 52 1.11 16.95 -10.38
C ASP A 52 -0.24 16.26 -10.10
N CYS A 53 -0.57 15.19 -10.85
CA CYS A 53 -1.81 14.45 -10.62
C CYS A 53 -1.57 13.00 -10.17
N ILE A 54 -0.34 12.53 -10.12
CA ILE A 54 -0.03 11.17 -9.67
C ILE A 54 0.36 11.23 -8.19
N TYR A 55 -0.47 10.61 -7.35
CA TYR A 55 -0.24 10.58 -5.91
C TYR A 55 0.72 9.45 -5.53
N ILE A 56 0.44 8.23 -5.99
CA ILE A 56 1.19 7.03 -5.64
C ILE A 56 1.45 6.19 -6.88
N LEU A 57 2.64 5.60 -6.96
CA LEU A 57 2.96 4.49 -7.85
C LEU A 57 3.09 3.23 -6.98
N GLN A 58 2.18 2.27 -7.16
CA GLN A 58 2.11 1.05 -6.38
C GLN A 58 2.89 -0.09 -7.01
N GLY A 59 3.59 -0.84 -6.17
CA GLY A 59 4.25 -2.10 -6.51
C GLY A 59 5.53 -1.93 -7.34
N THR A 60 6.04 -3.06 -7.78
CA THR A 60 7.32 -3.20 -8.51
C THR A 60 7.11 -3.67 -9.96
N LEU A 61 5.93 -3.49 -10.52
CA LEU A 61 5.48 -4.04 -11.81
C LEU A 61 5.31 -5.57 -11.80
N THR A 62 5.69 -6.25 -10.75
CA THR A 62 5.80 -7.71 -10.63
C THR A 62 4.76 -8.30 -9.70
N GLY A 63 4.59 -9.62 -9.79
CA GLY A 63 3.60 -10.36 -9.04
C GLY A 63 2.24 -10.42 -9.72
N ASN A 64 1.41 -11.34 -9.25
CA ASN A 64 0.03 -11.46 -9.72
C ASN A 64 -0.69 -10.11 -9.53
N ASN A 65 -1.36 -9.65 -10.57
CA ASN A 65 -2.04 -8.34 -10.59
C ASN A 65 -1.16 -7.13 -10.20
N GLY A 66 0.17 -7.28 -10.25
CA GLY A 66 1.12 -6.26 -9.79
C GLY A 66 1.23 -6.12 -8.27
N GLU A 67 0.74 -7.10 -7.52
CA GLU A 67 0.68 -7.07 -6.04
C GLU A 67 1.93 -7.63 -5.36
N MET A 68 3.01 -7.83 -6.10
CA MET A 68 4.31 -8.30 -5.61
C MET A 68 4.32 -9.73 -5.04
N ASN A 69 3.23 -10.48 -5.19
CA ASN A 69 3.11 -11.88 -4.80
C ASN A 69 3.32 -12.82 -5.99
N ASN A 70 3.73 -14.07 -5.75
CA ASN A 70 3.95 -15.08 -6.80
C ASN A 70 4.78 -14.58 -7.98
N SER A 71 5.89 -13.91 -7.70
CA SER A 71 6.77 -13.29 -8.68
C SER A 71 8.09 -14.05 -8.81
N ASN A 72 8.70 -14.03 -9.99
CA ASN A 72 10.10 -14.42 -10.19
C ASN A 72 11.09 -13.47 -9.50
N TYR A 73 10.62 -12.29 -9.07
CA TYR A 73 11.42 -11.21 -8.48
C TYR A 73 11.00 -10.90 -7.03
N GLY A 74 10.46 -11.92 -6.32
CA GLY A 74 9.97 -11.77 -4.94
C GLY A 74 11.06 -11.69 -3.86
N GLU A 75 12.32 -12.01 -4.19
CA GLU A 75 13.43 -11.90 -3.24
C GLU A 75 13.74 -10.44 -2.90
N ILE A 76 13.93 -10.14 -1.62
CA ILE A 76 14.08 -8.76 -1.14
C ILE A 76 15.19 -7.96 -1.85
N ASN A 77 16.27 -8.61 -2.26
CA ASN A 77 17.33 -7.97 -3.02
C ASN A 77 16.90 -7.56 -4.43
N GLN A 78 16.00 -8.31 -5.06
CA GLN A 78 15.43 -7.99 -6.38
C GLN A 78 14.41 -6.87 -6.26
N ILE A 79 13.50 -6.97 -5.30
CA ILE A 79 12.52 -5.92 -4.98
C ILE A 79 13.24 -4.59 -4.71
N ARG A 80 14.30 -4.61 -3.91
CA ARG A 80 15.11 -3.42 -3.63
C ARG A 80 15.71 -2.82 -4.91
N GLN A 81 16.30 -3.62 -5.77
CA GLN A 81 16.87 -3.13 -7.03
C GLN A 81 15.82 -2.48 -7.94
N ILE A 82 14.61 -3.03 -7.98
CA ILE A 82 13.50 -2.43 -8.74
C ILE A 82 13.08 -1.11 -8.10
N MET A 83 12.97 -1.07 -6.78
CA MET A 83 12.57 0.13 -6.05
C MET A 83 13.62 1.25 -6.13
N GLU A 84 14.90 0.90 -6.08
CA GLU A 84 16.01 1.84 -6.30
C GLU A 84 15.98 2.41 -7.74
N GLU A 85 15.62 1.60 -8.73
CA GLU A 85 15.44 2.07 -10.11
C GLU A 85 14.23 3.01 -10.24
N LEU A 86 13.12 2.70 -9.57
CA LEU A 86 11.96 3.61 -9.49
C LEU A 86 12.35 4.93 -8.82
N ASP A 87 13.09 4.88 -7.71
CA ASP A 87 13.54 6.07 -6.99
C ASP A 87 14.44 6.98 -7.84
N GLN A 88 15.29 6.40 -8.67
CA GLN A 88 16.18 7.15 -9.57
C GLN A 88 15.46 7.80 -10.74
N HIS A 89 14.37 7.21 -11.23
CA HIS A 89 13.73 7.64 -12.47
C HIS A 89 12.41 8.38 -12.28
N ILE A 90 11.68 8.12 -11.19
CA ILE A 90 10.36 8.72 -10.90
C ILE A 90 10.53 9.96 -10.02
N SER A 91 9.80 11.02 -10.37
CA SER A 91 9.79 12.29 -9.60
C SER A 91 9.62 12.03 -8.10
N SER A 92 10.39 12.75 -7.29
CA SER A 92 10.29 12.70 -5.81
C SER A 92 8.95 13.18 -5.26
N ASP A 93 8.14 13.85 -6.08
CA ASP A 93 6.79 14.31 -5.71
C ASP A 93 5.75 13.17 -5.69
N ILE A 94 6.12 12.00 -6.25
CA ILE A 94 5.25 10.82 -6.31
C ILE A 94 5.67 9.84 -5.22
N TYR A 95 4.74 9.42 -4.36
CA TYR A 95 5.00 8.33 -3.42
C TYR A 95 5.18 7.00 -4.14
N LEU A 96 6.07 6.16 -3.63
CA LEU A 96 6.22 4.77 -4.06
C LEU A 96 5.63 3.88 -2.97
N ALA A 97 4.94 2.81 -3.35
CA ALA A 97 4.31 1.94 -2.36
C ALA A 97 4.65 0.46 -2.56
N VAL A 98 4.87 -0.24 -1.46
CA VAL A 98 5.08 -1.69 -1.42
C VAL A 98 4.02 -2.37 -0.59
N ARG A 99 3.89 -3.69 -0.76
CA ARG A 99 2.76 -4.47 -0.25
C ARG A 99 2.79 -4.66 1.27
N THR A 100 3.96 -4.83 1.87
CA THR A 100 4.09 -5.19 3.28
C THR A 100 5.12 -4.36 4.03
N PRO A 101 4.95 -4.22 5.37
CA PRO A 101 5.94 -3.56 6.22
C PRO A 101 7.33 -4.21 6.18
N GLY A 102 7.41 -5.54 6.09
CA GLY A 102 8.68 -6.25 5.96
C GLY A 102 9.39 -5.92 4.66
N GLN A 103 8.69 -5.89 3.54
CA GLN A 103 9.27 -5.44 2.28
C GLN A 103 9.83 -4.02 2.40
N LEU A 104 9.11 -3.10 3.03
CA LEU A 104 9.57 -1.73 3.27
C LEU A 104 10.86 -1.72 4.10
N ARG A 105 10.87 -2.41 5.25
CA ARG A 105 12.08 -2.54 6.08
C ARG A 105 13.25 -3.14 5.32
N GLY A 106 13.00 -4.21 4.57
CA GLY A 106 14.00 -4.89 3.77
C GLY A 106 14.59 -4.01 2.66
N ILE A 107 13.79 -3.22 1.97
CA ILE A 107 14.22 -2.26 0.94
C ILE A 107 15.09 -1.18 1.57
N LEU A 108 14.61 -0.53 2.63
CA LEU A 108 15.30 0.57 3.29
C LEU A 108 16.49 0.10 4.16
N ARG A 109 16.63 -1.20 4.41
CA ARG A 109 17.61 -1.77 5.35
C ARG A 109 17.51 -1.13 6.74
N ASN A 110 16.30 -0.80 7.15
CA ASN A 110 16.01 -0.11 8.39
C ASN A 110 14.79 -0.72 9.08
N ARG A 111 14.93 -1.07 10.37
CA ARG A 111 13.82 -1.58 11.20
C ARG A 111 12.88 -0.48 11.68
N ASN A 112 13.37 0.75 11.74
CA ASN A 112 12.63 1.84 12.34
C ASN A 112 11.67 2.46 11.32
N PRO A 113 10.46 2.85 11.73
CA PRO A 113 9.58 3.65 10.90
C PRO A 113 10.19 5.04 10.66
N LEU A 114 9.72 5.72 9.63
CA LEU A 114 10.11 7.09 9.32
C LEU A 114 9.84 8.02 10.51
N SER A 115 10.78 8.89 10.80
CA SER A 115 10.64 9.90 11.85
C SER A 115 10.26 11.28 11.27
N SER A 116 9.76 12.18 12.13
CA SER A 116 9.41 13.54 11.73
C SER A 116 10.59 14.35 11.15
N THR A 117 11.82 14.01 11.54
CA THR A 117 13.04 14.70 11.06
C THR A 117 13.50 14.20 9.69
N GLU A 118 13.04 13.02 9.27
CA GLU A 118 13.37 12.39 7.99
C GLU A 118 12.26 12.61 6.96
N ALA A 119 11.05 12.90 7.42
CA ALA A 119 9.89 13.11 6.56
C ALA A 119 10.10 14.27 5.58
N GLY A 120 9.68 14.10 4.33
CA GLY A 120 9.70 15.14 3.31
C GLY A 120 11.08 15.57 2.82
N ASN A 121 12.15 14.83 3.13
CA ASN A 121 13.51 15.17 2.72
C ASN A 121 13.89 14.75 1.28
N GLY A 122 12.96 14.15 0.54
CA GLY A 122 13.13 13.75 -0.87
C GLY A 122 13.90 12.43 -1.09
N THR A 123 14.27 11.73 -0.03
CA THR A 123 14.90 10.41 -0.13
C THR A 123 13.87 9.30 -0.34
N LEU A 124 14.29 8.12 -0.82
CA LEU A 124 13.43 6.94 -0.91
C LEU A 124 12.73 6.66 0.44
N GLN A 125 13.44 6.77 1.56
CA GLN A 125 12.88 6.54 2.89
C GLN A 125 11.71 7.48 3.20
N SER A 126 11.75 8.74 2.74
CA SER A 126 10.73 9.74 3.03
C SER A 126 9.48 9.65 2.14
N ARG A 127 9.51 8.80 1.10
CA ARG A 127 8.41 8.64 0.14
C ARG A 127 7.99 7.18 -0.11
N LEU A 128 8.68 6.21 0.52
CA LEU A 128 8.26 4.82 0.43
C LEU A 128 7.11 4.57 1.39
N SER A 129 5.99 4.15 0.84
CA SER A 129 4.70 3.99 1.50
C SER A 129 4.20 2.56 1.40
N LEU A 130 2.99 2.31 1.85
CA LEU A 130 2.38 0.98 1.88
C LEU A 130 1.08 0.95 1.07
N PHE A 131 0.77 -0.23 0.53
CA PHE A 131 -0.57 -0.59 0.08
C PHE A 131 -0.91 -2.00 0.57
N ASN A 132 -2.15 -2.23 1.00
CA ASN A 132 -2.59 -3.50 1.54
C ASN A 132 -3.84 -4.00 0.79
N ASP A 133 -3.64 -4.84 -0.23
CA ASP A 133 -4.74 -5.42 -1.00
C ASP A 133 -5.35 -6.69 -0.35
N GLY A 134 -4.99 -6.97 0.90
CA GLY A 134 -5.58 -7.99 1.78
C GLY A 134 -6.14 -7.39 3.07
N MET A 135 -6.38 -6.08 3.10
CA MET A 135 -6.74 -5.32 4.28
C MET A 135 -8.00 -5.88 4.96
N LEU A 136 -7.89 -6.18 6.26
CA LEU A 136 -8.96 -6.73 7.08
C LEU A 136 -9.53 -8.06 6.56
N GLY A 137 -8.82 -8.76 5.67
CA GLY A 137 -9.31 -10.01 5.07
C GLY A 137 -9.13 -11.24 5.95
N SER A 138 -8.30 -11.16 6.99
CA SER A 138 -8.06 -12.18 8.01
C SER A 138 -7.21 -11.59 9.13
N VAL A 139 -6.87 -12.39 10.15
CA VAL A 139 -5.90 -12.01 11.20
C VAL A 139 -4.55 -11.60 10.61
N TYR A 140 -4.19 -12.14 9.45
CA TYR A 140 -2.91 -11.89 8.75
C TYR A 140 -3.04 -10.90 7.58
N ASP A 141 -4.20 -10.28 7.38
CA ASP A 141 -4.49 -9.47 6.19
C ASP A 141 -4.03 -10.17 4.90
N LEU A 142 -4.42 -11.45 4.76
CA LEU A 142 -4.08 -12.32 3.63
C LEU A 142 -2.57 -12.37 3.30
N GLY A 143 -1.73 -12.41 4.33
CA GLY A 143 -0.27 -12.55 4.19
C GLY A 143 0.51 -11.24 4.31
N THR A 144 -0.12 -10.19 4.82
CA THR A 144 0.56 -8.95 5.20
C THR A 144 1.26 -9.06 6.57
N TYR A 145 0.74 -9.93 7.45
CA TYR A 145 1.25 -10.18 8.80
C TYR A 145 1.55 -11.67 9.00
N ASP A 146 2.33 -11.97 10.06
CA ASP A 146 2.68 -13.34 10.48
C ASP A 146 2.08 -13.63 11.87
N ASP A 147 2.17 -14.88 12.32
CA ASP A 147 1.81 -15.30 13.66
C ASP A 147 3.00 -15.26 14.65
N THR A 148 4.20 -15.04 14.13
CA THR A 148 5.45 -15.05 14.89
C THR A 148 5.91 -13.62 15.20
N PRO A 149 6.11 -13.26 16.48
CA PRO A 149 6.67 -11.97 16.85
C PRO A 149 8.09 -11.77 16.31
N LEU A 150 8.38 -10.55 15.84
CA LEU A 150 9.73 -10.18 15.41
C LEU A 150 10.72 -10.26 16.57
N GLN A 151 11.86 -10.89 16.31
CA GLN A 151 12.98 -10.99 17.24
C GLN A 151 14.10 -10.01 16.83
N SER A 152 15.04 -9.79 17.72
CA SER A 152 16.18 -8.89 17.45
C SER A 152 17.07 -9.38 16.30
N ASP A 153 17.09 -10.68 16.05
CA ASP A 153 17.82 -11.35 14.97
C ASP A 153 16.97 -11.72 13.74
N SER A 154 15.65 -11.44 13.76
CA SER A 154 14.79 -11.59 12.58
C SER A 154 15.37 -10.81 11.40
N ARG A 155 15.22 -11.33 10.18
CA ARG A 155 15.59 -10.59 8.97
C ARG A 155 14.69 -9.35 8.83
N LEU A 156 15.16 -8.34 8.12
CA LEU A 156 14.43 -7.07 7.98
C LEU A 156 13.12 -7.23 7.21
N GLU A 157 13.12 -8.14 6.24
CA GLU A 157 11.97 -8.42 5.39
C GLU A 157 10.95 -9.39 5.98
N GLU A 158 11.20 -9.94 7.17
CA GLU A 158 10.22 -10.76 7.88
C GLU A 158 9.08 -9.90 8.40
N GLU A 159 7.87 -10.44 8.31
CA GLU A 159 6.69 -9.82 8.89
C GLU A 159 6.57 -10.20 10.38
N GLY A 160 6.04 -9.29 11.17
CA GLY A 160 5.67 -9.52 12.55
C GLY A 160 4.19 -9.85 12.70
N THR A 161 3.79 -9.97 13.97
CA THR A 161 2.38 -10.13 14.30
C THR A 161 1.57 -8.90 13.91
N ARG A 162 0.25 -9.07 13.71
CA ARG A 162 -0.66 -7.95 13.40
C ARG A 162 -0.44 -6.75 14.32
N SER A 163 -0.35 -6.97 15.64
CA SER A 163 -0.19 -5.88 16.62
C SER A 163 1.15 -5.14 16.47
N GLU A 164 2.23 -5.84 16.13
CA GLU A 164 3.53 -5.21 15.88
C GLU A 164 3.52 -4.38 14.62
N GLU A 165 2.93 -4.92 13.55
CA GLU A 165 2.88 -4.24 12.26
C GLU A 165 1.88 -3.07 12.24
N LEU A 166 0.78 -3.15 12.96
CA LEU A 166 -0.12 -2.01 13.17
C LEU A 166 0.59 -0.88 13.93
N LEU A 167 1.40 -1.21 14.94
CA LEU A 167 2.19 -0.20 15.67
C LEU A 167 3.29 0.42 14.79
N PHE A 168 3.90 -0.37 13.91
CA PHE A 168 4.87 0.13 12.93
C PHE A 168 4.20 1.09 11.95
N GLN A 169 3.05 0.71 11.38
CA GLN A 169 2.26 1.52 10.46
C GLN A 169 1.75 2.81 11.13
N TYR A 170 1.29 2.74 12.38
CA TYR A 170 0.88 3.91 13.16
C TYR A 170 1.96 5.00 13.22
N LYS A 171 3.23 4.61 13.32
CA LYS A 171 4.35 5.55 13.35
C LYS A 171 4.77 6.02 11.95
N LEU A 172 4.83 5.09 10.99
CA LEU A 172 5.25 5.35 9.61
C LEU A 172 4.25 6.25 8.88
N CYS A 173 2.97 5.88 8.94
CA CYS A 173 1.94 6.44 8.08
C CYS A 173 1.36 7.78 8.59
N GLN A 174 1.98 8.37 9.62
CA GLN A 174 1.85 9.80 9.92
C GLN A 174 2.52 10.68 8.85
N TYR A 175 3.42 10.13 8.05
CA TYR A 175 4.27 10.88 7.13
C TYR A 175 4.19 10.41 5.67
N VAL A 176 3.72 9.19 5.44
CA VAL A 176 3.55 8.62 4.10
C VAL A 176 2.17 7.99 3.97
N PRO A 177 1.58 7.96 2.76
CA PRO A 177 0.26 7.37 2.58
C PRO A 177 0.23 5.88 2.89
N ASN A 178 -0.95 5.40 3.26
CA ASN A 178 -1.27 3.99 3.41
C ASN A 178 -2.70 3.77 2.90
N GLY A 179 -2.97 2.63 2.31
CA GLY A 179 -4.30 2.29 1.84
C GLY A 179 -4.31 0.95 1.13
N GLY A 180 -5.28 0.72 0.30
CA GLY A 180 -5.45 -0.54 -0.41
C GLY A 180 -6.90 -0.89 -0.61
N GLU A 181 -7.22 -2.17 -0.44
CA GLU A 181 -8.59 -2.67 -0.60
C GLU A 181 -8.95 -3.70 0.46
N VAL A 182 -10.22 -3.67 0.89
CA VAL A 182 -10.76 -4.68 1.80
C VAL A 182 -11.15 -5.92 1.01
N THR A 183 -11.03 -7.06 1.65
CA THR A 183 -11.31 -8.36 1.02
C THR A 183 -12.16 -9.22 1.93
N VAL A 184 -12.85 -10.17 1.37
CA VAL A 184 -13.64 -11.23 1.98
C VAL A 184 -14.25 -10.89 3.35
N ASP A 185 -15.59 -10.89 3.44
CA ASP A 185 -16.33 -10.62 4.68
C ASP A 185 -15.95 -11.61 5.81
N ASN A 186 -15.53 -11.06 6.94
CA ASN A 186 -15.12 -11.80 8.14
C ASN A 186 -15.16 -10.88 9.38
N GLU A 187 -14.82 -11.40 10.58
CA GLU A 187 -14.85 -10.65 11.83
C GLU A 187 -13.84 -9.48 11.91
N TYR A 188 -12.71 -9.54 11.19
CA TYR A 188 -11.71 -8.46 11.20
C TYR A 188 -12.19 -7.20 10.48
N ASN A 189 -13.15 -7.32 9.56
CA ASN A 189 -13.79 -6.17 8.93
C ASN A 189 -15.18 -5.84 9.50
N ASP A 190 -15.52 -6.36 10.68
CA ASP A 190 -16.64 -5.81 11.47
C ASP A 190 -16.35 -4.35 11.83
N LEU A 191 -17.38 -3.50 11.88
CA LEU A 191 -17.22 -2.06 11.92
C LEU A 191 -16.28 -1.56 13.02
N ASP A 192 -16.40 -2.07 14.24
CA ASP A 192 -15.59 -1.62 15.38
C ASP A 192 -14.11 -1.98 15.19
N ASN A 193 -13.81 -3.18 14.68
CA ASN A 193 -12.47 -3.60 14.33
C ASN A 193 -11.92 -2.79 13.16
N ALA A 194 -12.72 -2.58 12.11
CA ALA A 194 -12.33 -1.81 10.95
C ALA A 194 -11.95 -0.37 11.33
N ILE A 195 -12.77 0.31 12.11
CA ILE A 195 -12.49 1.67 12.60
C ILE A 195 -11.18 1.71 13.37
N THR A 196 -10.97 0.76 14.27
CA THR A 196 -9.76 0.68 15.10
C THR A 196 -8.52 0.50 14.23
N ASP A 197 -8.51 -0.49 13.36
CA ASP A 197 -7.34 -0.85 12.57
C ASP A 197 -7.02 0.17 11.48
N LEU A 198 -8.05 0.65 10.75
CA LEU A 198 -7.86 1.68 9.73
C LEU A 198 -7.32 2.98 10.34
N SER A 199 -7.78 3.34 11.55
CA SER A 199 -7.24 4.47 12.30
C SER A 199 -5.77 4.25 12.69
N GLN A 200 -5.42 3.08 13.20
CA GLN A 200 -4.03 2.76 13.55
C GLN A 200 -3.10 2.74 12.33
N MET A 201 -3.58 2.27 11.20
CA MET A 201 -2.84 2.26 9.94
C MET A 201 -2.73 3.66 9.30
N HIS A 202 -3.43 4.67 9.80
CA HIS A 202 -3.56 5.99 9.16
C HIS A 202 -3.93 5.86 7.68
N VAL A 203 -4.96 5.06 7.39
CA VAL A 203 -5.41 4.83 6.01
C VAL A 203 -5.85 6.16 5.40
N SER A 204 -5.25 6.53 4.28
CA SER A 204 -5.50 7.77 3.56
C SER A 204 -6.23 7.57 2.23
N TYR A 205 -6.36 6.33 1.78
CA TYR A 205 -7.17 5.96 0.61
C TYR A 205 -7.65 4.51 0.72
N LEU A 206 -8.82 4.23 0.17
CA LEU A 206 -9.40 2.88 0.15
C LEU A 206 -10.15 2.67 -1.16
N ASN A 207 -10.05 1.48 -1.75
CA ASN A 207 -10.81 1.13 -2.93
C ASN A 207 -12.30 1.02 -2.58
N SER A 208 -13.13 1.91 -3.15
CA SER A 208 -14.57 2.00 -2.87
C SER A 208 -15.43 0.96 -3.63
N GLU A 209 -14.80 0.12 -4.44
CA GLU A 209 -15.49 -0.89 -5.26
C GLU A 209 -15.20 -2.34 -4.78
N HIS A 210 -14.14 -2.56 -4.02
CA HIS A 210 -13.69 -3.87 -3.57
C HIS A 210 -13.52 -3.92 -2.03
N ASP A 211 -14.06 -4.89 -1.32
CA ASP A 211 -15.01 -5.95 -1.68
C ASP A 211 -16.45 -5.49 -1.42
N ALA A 212 -17.36 -5.83 -2.33
CA ALA A 212 -18.75 -5.38 -2.23
C ALA A 212 -19.48 -5.91 -0.98
N ALA A 213 -19.16 -7.11 -0.49
CA ALA A 213 -19.76 -7.66 0.72
C ALA A 213 -19.35 -6.85 1.95
N VAL A 214 -18.05 -6.56 2.10
CA VAL A 214 -17.52 -5.74 3.21
C VAL A 214 -18.07 -4.33 3.16
N LEU A 215 -18.04 -3.68 1.98
CA LEU A 215 -18.56 -2.32 1.83
C LEU A 215 -20.06 -2.24 2.13
N ASN A 216 -20.85 -3.24 1.72
CA ASN A 216 -22.28 -3.32 2.05
C ASN A 216 -22.52 -3.57 3.55
N LYS A 217 -21.68 -4.39 4.20
CA LYS A 217 -21.71 -4.56 5.66
C LYS A 217 -21.56 -3.22 6.38
N TRP A 218 -20.61 -2.39 5.97
CA TRP A 218 -20.42 -1.06 6.55
C TRP A 218 -21.57 -0.10 6.22
N LYS A 219 -22.11 -0.13 5.00
CA LYS A 219 -23.26 0.67 4.59
C LYS A 219 -24.53 0.36 5.38
N THR A 220 -24.66 -0.87 5.89
CA THR A 220 -25.82 -1.31 6.68
C THR A 220 -25.56 -1.32 8.19
N SER A 221 -24.34 -1.09 8.64
CA SER A 221 -23.97 -0.93 10.04
C SER A 221 -24.13 0.54 10.45
N THR A 222 -24.44 0.76 11.73
CA THR A 222 -24.52 2.11 12.30
C THR A 222 -23.33 2.35 13.20
N TYR A 223 -22.64 3.47 13.01
CA TYR A 223 -21.59 3.90 13.92
C TYR A 223 -22.25 4.37 15.25
N THR A 224 -21.82 3.77 16.36
CA THR A 224 -22.34 4.01 17.70
C THR A 224 -21.31 4.68 18.62
N GLY A 225 -20.52 5.60 18.08
CA GLY A 225 -19.56 6.39 18.84
C GLY A 225 -20.21 7.28 19.90
N PRO A 226 -19.44 8.05 20.68
CA PRO A 226 -19.97 8.96 21.70
C PRO A 226 -21.05 9.87 21.13
N GLU A 227 -22.11 10.15 21.90
CA GLU A 227 -23.22 11.05 21.48
C GLU A 227 -22.75 12.45 21.08
N THR A 228 -21.57 12.86 21.56
CA THR A 228 -20.92 14.13 21.19
C THR A 228 -20.21 14.07 19.83
N ASP A 229 -20.04 12.89 19.25
CA ASP A 229 -19.45 12.71 17.94
C ASP A 229 -20.49 13.03 16.86
N ILE A 230 -20.15 13.94 15.95
CA ILE A 230 -21.04 14.35 14.84
C ILE A 230 -21.40 13.18 13.90
N PHE A 231 -20.62 12.10 13.91
CA PHE A 231 -20.86 10.90 13.12
C PHE A 231 -21.69 9.85 13.84
N SER A 232 -22.02 10.04 15.13
CA SER A 232 -22.83 9.09 15.88
C SER A 232 -24.20 8.92 15.23
N GLY A 233 -24.54 7.66 14.90
CA GLY A 233 -25.79 7.33 14.20
C GLY A 233 -25.71 7.35 12.65
N CYS A 234 -24.59 7.75 12.04
CA CYS A 234 -24.39 7.61 10.60
C CYS A 234 -24.10 6.13 10.23
N THR A 235 -24.07 5.83 8.95
CA THR A 235 -23.61 4.49 8.52
C THR A 235 -22.12 4.30 8.80
N GLY A 236 -21.69 3.07 9.03
CA GLY A 236 -20.27 2.76 9.20
C GLY A 236 -19.45 3.13 7.97
N TYR A 237 -20.02 3.01 6.77
CA TYR A 237 -19.38 3.43 5.53
C TYR A 237 -19.12 4.95 5.47
N ASP A 238 -20.11 5.76 5.84
CA ASP A 238 -19.96 7.22 5.87
C ASP A 238 -18.88 7.65 6.88
N TYR A 239 -18.81 6.98 8.05
CA TYR A 239 -17.79 7.25 9.05
C TYR A 239 -16.36 6.93 8.54
N ILE A 240 -16.19 5.76 7.91
CA ILE A 240 -14.88 5.33 7.39
C ILE A 240 -14.43 6.18 6.19
N SER A 241 -15.38 6.65 5.36
CA SER A 241 -15.09 7.38 4.13
C SER A 241 -14.88 8.89 4.32
N THR A 242 -15.03 9.40 5.53
CA THR A 242 -14.85 10.82 5.88
C THR A 242 -13.50 11.09 6.48
#